data_f4890fc0263b5178cab0ef8e0218dacb
#
_entry.id   f4890fc0263b5178cab0ef8e0218dacb
#
_cell.length_a   1.000
_cell.length_b   1.000
_cell.length_c   1.000
_cell.angle_alpha   90.00
_cell.angle_beta   90.00
_cell.angle_gamma   90.00
#
_symmetry.space_group_name_H-M   'P 1'
#
loop_
_entity.id
_entity.type
_entity.pdbx_description
1 polymer ?
#
loop_
_entity_poly.entity_id
_entity_poly.type
_entity_poly.pdbx_seq_one_letter_code
_entity_poly.pdbx_strand_id
1 'polypeptide(L)'
;MKKRLLSIILTLCMAMSITPLNAFAVTEYGIWIGDEQVTSDKTWSKQGWKYDIQSKTLTLLGYNMATIGKRINGNSERPSRFGLIYVEGEQDLNIKLVGSIDLGDSPFSSQAATKYNESYSGIYAPDSNITIIGSGTFSAVTHDAAIYCSNLTIGDGTEQNATNVSCESFGACIIVKYNMIVNDYSTVWACANGPTVGMNGIYVEGSLYVNGTNTTVEGQIGRAHV
;
A
#
# COMPACT_ATOMS: atom_id res chain seq x y z
N MET A 1 -63.07 8.89 22.73
CA MET A 1 -61.65 8.58 23.09
C MET A 1 -60.89 7.76 22.04
N LYS A 2 -61.41 6.63 21.53
CA LYS A 2 -60.70 5.75 20.58
C LYS A 2 -60.24 6.45 19.31
N LYS A 3 -61.02 7.35 18.70
CA LYS A 3 -60.67 8.07 17.45
C LYS A 3 -59.49 9.05 17.65
N ARG A 4 -59.37 9.70 18.83
CA ARG A 4 -58.24 10.61 19.11
C ARG A 4 -56.95 9.82 19.32
N LEU A 5 -57.02 8.67 19.99
CA LEU A 5 -55.87 7.81 20.19
C LEU A 5 -55.29 7.26 18.85
N LEU A 6 -56.20 6.83 17.94
CA LEU A 6 -55.83 6.36 16.64
C LEU A 6 -55.16 7.45 15.77
N SER A 7 -55.66 8.69 15.86
CA SER A 7 -55.04 9.83 15.17
C SER A 7 -53.62 10.14 15.67
N ILE A 8 -53.40 10.09 17.00
CA ILE A 8 -52.10 10.32 17.58
C ILE A 8 -51.08 9.23 17.16
N ILE A 9 -51.52 7.97 17.18
CA ILE A 9 -50.65 6.86 16.74
C ILE A 9 -50.30 6.97 15.23
N LEU A 10 -51.27 7.33 14.41
CA LEU A 10 -51.05 7.50 12.96
C LEU A 10 -50.08 8.66 12.68
N THR A 11 -50.18 9.78 13.41
CA THR A 11 -49.27 10.93 13.30
C THR A 11 -47.86 10.58 13.77
N LEU A 12 -47.74 9.79 14.84
CA LEU A 12 -46.46 9.33 15.36
C LEU A 12 -45.79 8.37 14.36
N CYS A 13 -46.54 7.44 13.74
CA CYS A 13 -46.03 6.56 12.70
C CYS A 13 -45.60 7.33 11.45
N MET A 14 -46.36 8.35 11.03
CA MET A 14 -45.96 9.22 9.93
C MET A 14 -44.71 10.03 10.27
N ALA A 15 -44.58 10.57 11.48
CA ALA A 15 -43.41 11.29 11.92
C ALA A 15 -42.13 10.43 11.96
N MET A 16 -42.26 9.15 12.36
CA MET A 16 -41.13 8.20 12.33
C MET A 16 -40.78 7.75 10.91
N SER A 17 -41.71 7.74 9.97
CA SER A 17 -41.44 7.41 8.57
C SER A 17 -40.81 8.56 7.76
N ILE A 18 -40.84 9.80 8.28
CA ILE A 18 -40.24 10.98 7.66
C ILE A 18 -38.84 11.30 8.23
N THR A 19 -38.46 10.65 9.33
CA THR A 19 -37.05 10.73 9.71
C THR A 19 -36.25 10.04 8.60
N PRO A 20 -35.42 10.77 7.82
CA PRO A 20 -34.52 10.09 6.92
C PRO A 20 -33.70 9.16 7.81
N LEU A 21 -33.83 7.86 7.60
CA LEU A 21 -32.74 6.96 7.95
C LEU A 21 -31.54 7.56 7.21
N ASN A 22 -30.76 8.37 7.93
CA ASN A 22 -29.44 8.72 7.48
C ASN A 22 -28.71 7.40 7.39
N ALA A 23 -28.88 6.71 6.27
CA ALA A 23 -27.94 5.72 5.83
C ALA A 23 -26.64 6.51 5.74
N PHE A 24 -25.81 6.42 6.78
CA PHE A 24 -24.50 6.99 6.75
C PHE A 24 -23.82 6.40 5.51
N ALA A 25 -23.69 7.22 4.47
CA ALA A 25 -23.01 6.77 3.27
C ALA A 25 -21.62 6.33 3.69
N VAL A 26 -21.29 5.09 3.36
CA VAL A 26 -19.96 4.57 3.62
C VAL A 26 -18.99 5.40 2.78
N THR A 27 -18.02 6.02 3.44
CA THR A 27 -16.97 6.77 2.76
C THR A 27 -15.85 5.82 2.38
N GLU A 28 -15.50 5.79 1.10
CA GLU A 28 -14.38 5.04 0.56
C GLU A 28 -13.15 5.93 0.54
N TYR A 29 -12.01 5.42 1.01
CA TYR A 29 -10.76 6.20 1.08
C TYR A 29 -9.83 5.97 -0.09
N GLY A 30 -10.23 5.15 -1.07
CA GLY A 30 -9.38 4.82 -2.22
C GLY A 30 -8.12 4.04 -1.86
N ILE A 31 -8.12 3.37 -0.70
CA ILE A 31 -7.02 2.53 -0.23
C ILE A 31 -7.50 1.08 -0.18
N TRP A 32 -6.70 0.19 -0.74
CA TRP A 32 -6.97 -1.24 -0.77
C TRP A 32 -5.78 -2.01 -0.18
N ILE A 33 -6.07 -3.02 0.61
CA ILE A 33 -5.08 -3.89 1.24
C ILE A 33 -5.50 -5.32 0.90
N GLY A 34 -4.76 -5.95 0.01
CA GLY A 34 -5.25 -7.15 -0.66
C GLY A 34 -6.49 -6.84 -1.49
N ASP A 35 -7.54 -7.60 -1.26
CA ASP A 35 -8.88 -7.40 -1.85
C ASP A 35 -9.82 -6.57 -0.97
N GLU A 36 -9.36 -6.12 0.19
CA GLU A 36 -10.14 -5.35 1.15
C GLU A 36 -9.98 -3.84 0.94
N GLN A 37 -11.10 -3.15 0.73
CA GLN A 37 -11.14 -1.69 0.65
C GLN A 37 -11.24 -1.08 2.05
N VAL A 38 -10.45 -0.04 2.30
CA VAL A 38 -10.56 0.77 3.50
C VAL A 38 -11.73 1.74 3.36
N THR A 39 -12.67 1.66 4.28
CA THR A 39 -13.91 2.46 4.27
C THR A 39 -14.19 3.01 5.69
N SER A 40 -15.13 3.94 5.82
CA SER A 40 -15.47 4.53 7.11
C SER A 40 -16.01 3.53 8.14
N ASP A 41 -16.56 2.42 7.70
CA ASP A 41 -17.04 1.31 8.53
C ASP A 41 -16.03 0.15 8.62
N LYS A 42 -14.97 0.17 7.82
CA LYS A 42 -13.91 -0.82 7.81
C LYS A 42 -12.52 -0.16 7.83
N THR A 43 -12.11 0.21 9.04
CA THR A 43 -10.80 0.85 9.30
C THR A 43 -9.78 -0.09 9.92
N TRP A 44 -10.09 -1.38 10.05
CA TRP A 44 -9.19 -2.40 10.57
C TRP A 44 -9.55 -3.79 10.04
N SER A 45 -8.59 -4.70 10.07
CA SER A 45 -8.77 -6.11 9.72
C SER A 45 -8.11 -7.04 10.74
N LYS A 46 -8.71 -8.21 10.95
CA LYS A 46 -8.09 -9.30 11.72
C LYS A 46 -6.81 -9.82 11.07
N GLN A 47 -6.59 -9.50 9.80
CA GLN A 47 -5.39 -9.86 9.07
C GLN A 47 -4.15 -9.03 9.47
N GLY A 48 -4.30 -8.03 10.32
CA GLY A 48 -3.17 -7.29 10.90
C GLY A 48 -2.96 -5.89 10.32
N TRP A 49 -4.02 -5.19 9.90
CA TRP A 49 -3.91 -3.79 9.54
C TRP A 49 -4.96 -2.91 10.25
N LYS A 50 -4.60 -1.63 10.42
CA LYS A 50 -5.48 -0.61 10.95
C LYS A 50 -5.23 0.71 10.23
N TYR A 51 -6.28 1.43 9.86
CA TYR A 51 -6.21 2.76 9.26
C TYR A 51 -6.77 3.83 10.19
N ASP A 52 -5.97 4.88 10.42
CA ASP A 52 -6.37 6.09 11.11
C ASP A 52 -6.64 7.19 10.09
N ILE A 53 -7.91 7.62 10.02
CA ILE A 53 -8.40 8.58 9.05
C ILE A 53 -7.80 9.98 9.27
N GLN A 54 -7.62 10.37 10.53
CA GLN A 54 -7.17 11.73 10.89
C GLN A 54 -5.70 11.93 10.52
N SER A 55 -4.87 10.95 10.85
CA SER A 55 -3.43 10.99 10.54
C SER A 55 -3.11 10.42 9.16
N LYS A 56 -4.09 9.89 8.42
CA LYS A 56 -3.91 9.16 7.16
C LYS A 56 -2.85 8.05 7.30
N THR A 57 -2.89 7.33 8.41
CA THR A 57 -1.87 6.33 8.74
C THR A 57 -2.44 4.92 8.66
N LEU A 58 -1.89 4.13 7.76
CA LEU A 58 -2.08 2.68 7.69
C LEU A 58 -1.03 2.00 8.56
N THR A 59 -1.43 1.43 9.68
CA THR A 59 -0.55 0.62 10.53
C THR A 59 -0.64 -0.84 10.11
N LEU A 60 0.50 -1.45 9.81
CA LEU A 60 0.65 -2.87 9.51
C LEU A 60 1.27 -3.57 10.72
N LEU A 61 0.63 -4.64 11.19
CA LEU A 61 0.95 -5.33 12.45
C LEU A 61 1.38 -6.77 12.16
N GLY A 62 2.67 -7.01 11.91
CA GLY A 62 3.18 -8.35 11.63
C GLY A 62 2.43 -9.03 10.49
N TYR A 63 2.29 -8.35 9.37
CA TYR A 63 1.39 -8.72 8.28
C TYR A 63 2.12 -9.51 7.19
N ASN A 64 1.57 -10.67 6.86
CA ASN A 64 2.03 -11.45 5.71
C ASN A 64 0.91 -11.55 4.69
N MET A 65 1.12 -10.99 3.51
CA MET A 65 0.18 -11.02 2.40
C MET A 65 0.72 -11.86 1.25
N ALA A 66 0.29 -13.11 1.21
CA ALA A 66 0.52 -14.02 0.09
C ALA A 66 -0.65 -14.01 -0.92
N THR A 67 -1.67 -13.18 -0.70
CA THR A 67 -2.88 -13.16 -1.52
C THR A 67 -2.82 -12.11 -2.62
N ILE A 68 -3.54 -12.38 -3.70
CA ILE A 68 -3.71 -11.46 -4.83
C ILE A 68 -4.34 -10.16 -4.32
N GLY A 69 -3.67 -9.04 -4.60
CA GLY A 69 -4.16 -7.72 -4.22
C GLY A 69 -5.27 -7.18 -5.13
N LYS A 70 -5.59 -5.89 -5.00
CA LYS A 70 -6.57 -5.21 -5.85
C LYS A 70 -6.15 -5.26 -7.31
N ARG A 71 -7.02 -5.78 -8.15
CA ARG A 71 -6.85 -5.74 -9.60
C ARG A 71 -7.09 -4.33 -10.13
N ILE A 72 -6.08 -3.80 -10.80
CA ILE A 72 -6.12 -2.53 -11.50
C ILE A 72 -6.30 -2.85 -12.97
N ASN A 73 -7.47 -2.53 -13.52
CA ASN A 73 -7.77 -2.84 -14.91
C ASN A 73 -6.82 -2.09 -15.84
N GLY A 74 -6.07 -2.83 -16.63
CA GLY A 74 -5.29 -2.30 -17.73
C GLY A 74 -6.19 -1.90 -18.91
N ASN A 75 -5.67 -1.09 -19.80
CA ASN A 75 -6.24 -0.85 -21.13
C ASN A 75 -5.48 -1.69 -22.16
N SER A 76 -5.81 -1.54 -23.45
CA SER A 76 -5.15 -2.29 -24.55
C SER A 76 -3.63 -2.07 -24.64
N GLU A 77 -3.11 -1.01 -24.02
CA GLU A 77 -1.68 -0.64 -24.05
C GLU A 77 -0.94 -1.06 -22.76
N ARG A 78 -1.67 -1.35 -21.70
CA ARG A 78 -1.09 -1.75 -20.39
C ARG A 78 -1.80 -2.96 -19.85
N PRO A 79 -1.08 -4.04 -19.55
CA PRO A 79 -1.68 -5.23 -18.93
C PRO A 79 -2.31 -4.89 -17.58
N SER A 80 -3.28 -5.69 -17.17
CA SER A 80 -3.83 -5.60 -15.81
C SER A 80 -2.71 -5.78 -14.78
N ARG A 81 -2.73 -4.95 -13.74
CA ARG A 81 -1.77 -5.00 -12.62
C ARG A 81 -2.50 -5.30 -11.33
N PHE A 82 -1.78 -5.77 -10.35
CA PHE A 82 -2.26 -5.93 -8.98
C PHE A 82 -1.39 -5.12 -8.05
N GLY A 83 -2.02 -4.38 -7.14
CA GLY A 83 -1.34 -3.77 -6.00
C GLY A 83 -1.75 -4.52 -4.73
N LEU A 84 -0.79 -5.05 -3.98
CA LEU A 84 -1.08 -5.64 -2.67
C LEU A 84 -1.54 -4.56 -1.69
N ILE A 85 -0.90 -3.39 -1.74
CA ILE A 85 -1.43 -2.13 -1.21
C ILE A 85 -1.63 -1.22 -2.42
N TYR A 86 -2.87 -0.87 -2.70
CA TYR A 86 -3.22 0.03 -3.80
C TYR A 86 -3.79 1.33 -3.24
N VAL A 87 -3.28 2.45 -3.75
CA VAL A 87 -3.73 3.79 -3.39
C VAL A 87 -4.21 4.49 -4.65
N GLU A 88 -5.49 4.84 -4.67
CA GLU A 88 -6.16 5.46 -5.79
C GLU A 88 -6.07 6.99 -5.70
N GLY A 89 -5.70 7.63 -6.82
CA GLY A 89 -5.66 9.08 -6.93
C GLY A 89 -4.51 9.75 -6.19
N GLU A 90 -4.58 11.07 -6.13
CA GLU A 90 -3.58 11.91 -5.48
C GLU A 90 -3.88 12.01 -3.98
N GLN A 91 -3.11 11.34 -3.16
CA GLN A 91 -3.24 11.44 -1.71
C GLN A 91 -1.92 11.16 -0.98
N ASP A 92 -1.83 11.60 0.26
CA ASP A 92 -0.73 11.26 1.15
C ASP A 92 -1.12 10.06 2.01
N LEU A 93 -0.26 9.05 2.08
CA LEU A 93 -0.46 7.89 2.96
C LEU A 93 0.79 7.62 3.78
N ASN A 94 0.63 7.61 5.09
CA ASN A 94 1.65 7.12 6.01
C ASN A 94 1.44 5.62 6.23
N ILE A 95 2.49 4.82 6.05
CA ILE A 95 2.50 3.38 6.34
C ILE A 95 3.39 3.17 7.56
N LYS A 96 2.77 2.81 8.69
CA LYS A 96 3.50 2.53 9.92
C LYS A 96 3.73 1.03 10.06
N LEU A 97 5.00 0.64 10.13
CA LEU A 97 5.41 -0.75 10.30
C LEU A 97 5.53 -1.11 11.79
N VAL A 98 4.95 -2.22 12.18
CA VAL A 98 5.10 -2.81 13.51
C VAL A 98 5.41 -4.29 13.34
N GLY A 99 6.68 -4.66 13.52
CA GLY A 99 7.17 -6.01 13.25
C GLY A 99 7.51 -6.25 11.78
N SER A 100 7.56 -7.51 11.36
CA SER A 100 7.85 -7.89 9.98
C SER A 100 6.59 -7.86 9.13
N ILE A 101 6.69 -7.19 8.00
CA ILE A 101 5.63 -7.07 6.99
C ILE A 101 6.16 -7.70 5.71
N ASP A 102 5.57 -8.81 5.30
CA ASP A 102 5.98 -9.53 4.10
C ASP A 102 4.88 -9.42 3.04
N LEU A 103 5.18 -8.83 1.91
CA LEU A 103 4.27 -8.69 0.78
C LEU A 103 4.74 -9.51 -0.42
N GLY A 104 3.87 -10.39 -0.88
CA GLY A 104 4.11 -11.22 -2.06
C GLY A 104 4.86 -12.51 -1.77
N ASP A 105 4.79 -13.41 -2.73
CA ASP A 105 5.52 -14.68 -2.75
C ASP A 105 6.80 -14.57 -3.57
N SER A 106 7.76 -15.44 -3.29
CA SER A 106 8.98 -15.54 -4.09
C SER A 106 8.64 -15.59 -5.59
N PRO A 107 9.06 -14.62 -6.41
CA PRO A 107 8.81 -14.61 -7.84
C PRO A 107 9.53 -15.77 -8.55
N PHE A 108 10.44 -16.44 -7.85
CA PHE A 108 11.26 -17.52 -8.34
C PHE A 108 10.62 -18.91 -8.17
N SER A 109 9.48 -19.03 -7.51
CA SER A 109 8.72 -20.28 -7.57
C SER A 109 8.20 -20.41 -9.00
N SER A 110 8.72 -21.38 -9.74
CA SER A 110 8.39 -21.66 -11.15
C SER A 110 6.88 -21.83 -11.41
N GLN A 111 6.07 -21.99 -10.38
CA GLN A 111 4.61 -22.07 -10.45
C GLN A 111 3.91 -20.70 -10.40
N ALA A 112 4.47 -19.71 -9.75
CA ALA A 112 3.89 -18.37 -9.69
C ALA A 112 4.06 -17.63 -11.04
N ALA A 113 5.21 -17.76 -11.67
CA ALA A 113 5.49 -17.10 -12.95
C ALA A 113 4.63 -17.62 -14.12
N THR A 114 4.19 -18.88 -14.07
CA THR A 114 3.35 -19.48 -15.12
C THR A 114 1.86 -19.30 -14.89
N LYS A 115 1.44 -19.06 -13.63
CA LYS A 115 0.02 -18.96 -13.27
C LYS A 115 -0.55 -17.55 -13.47
N TYR A 116 0.30 -16.54 -13.45
CA TYR A 116 -0.12 -15.14 -13.54
C TYR A 116 0.68 -14.43 -14.63
N ASN A 117 0.11 -14.37 -15.84
CA ASN A 117 0.54 -13.43 -16.88
C ASN A 117 0.26 -11.97 -16.47
N GLU A 118 0.18 -11.69 -15.17
CA GLU A 118 -0.25 -10.43 -14.60
C GLU A 118 0.83 -9.91 -13.67
N SER A 119 1.22 -8.66 -13.89
CA SER A 119 2.22 -7.97 -13.06
C SER A 119 1.60 -7.58 -11.72
N TYR A 120 2.24 -7.89 -10.61
CA TYR A 120 1.83 -7.43 -9.29
C TYR A 120 2.92 -6.63 -8.59
N SER A 121 2.48 -5.59 -7.90
CA SER A 121 3.31 -4.67 -7.11
C SER A 121 3.02 -4.85 -5.61
N GLY A 122 3.99 -4.58 -4.76
CA GLY A 122 3.78 -4.52 -3.31
C GLY A 122 2.93 -3.30 -2.95
N ILE A 123 3.47 -2.09 -3.14
CA ILE A 123 2.73 -0.83 -3.03
C ILE A 123 2.60 -0.22 -4.42
N TYR A 124 1.36 -0.02 -4.86
CA TYR A 124 1.06 0.66 -6.12
C TYR A 124 0.25 1.92 -5.86
N ALA A 125 0.93 3.06 -5.91
CA ALA A 125 0.41 4.38 -5.54
C ALA A 125 0.93 5.46 -6.51
N PRO A 126 0.68 5.32 -7.83
CA PRO A 126 1.39 6.08 -8.87
C PRO A 126 1.26 7.59 -8.76
N ASP A 127 0.19 8.08 -8.16
CA ASP A 127 -0.10 9.52 -8.07
C ASP A 127 -0.09 10.01 -6.61
N SER A 128 0.35 9.17 -5.67
CA SER A 128 0.31 9.45 -4.24
C SER A 128 1.71 9.56 -3.63
N ASN A 129 1.81 10.32 -2.54
CA ASN A 129 3.01 10.39 -1.72
C ASN A 129 2.94 9.33 -0.61
N ILE A 130 3.96 8.51 -0.52
CA ILE A 130 4.06 7.43 0.47
C ILE A 130 5.15 7.74 1.47
N THR A 131 4.81 7.62 2.76
CA THR A 131 5.77 7.70 3.86
C THR A 131 5.76 6.38 4.63
N ILE A 132 6.89 5.69 4.70
CA ILE A 132 7.04 4.42 5.44
C ILE A 132 7.84 4.71 6.71
N ILE A 133 7.24 4.45 7.87
CA ILE A 133 7.80 4.74 9.20
C ILE A 133 7.60 3.57 10.16
N GLY A 134 8.25 3.62 11.30
CA GLY A 134 8.06 2.66 12.40
C GLY A 134 9.23 1.70 12.58
N SER A 135 9.26 1.01 13.70
CA SER A 135 10.33 0.08 14.09
C SER A 135 10.15 -1.31 13.50
N GLY A 136 9.94 -1.39 12.19
CA GLY A 136 9.65 -2.65 11.52
C GLY A 136 10.43 -2.86 10.23
N THR A 137 10.25 -4.04 9.65
CA THR A 137 10.79 -4.40 8.34
C THR A 137 9.65 -4.53 7.35
N PHE A 138 9.76 -3.82 6.23
CA PHE A 138 8.95 -4.05 5.05
C PHE A 138 9.75 -4.92 4.09
N SER A 139 9.24 -6.10 3.80
CA SER A 139 9.80 -7.02 2.83
C SER A 139 8.80 -7.20 1.69
N ALA A 140 9.25 -7.05 0.46
CA ALA A 140 8.39 -7.29 -0.71
C ALA A 140 9.15 -8.04 -1.79
N VAL A 141 8.53 -9.12 -2.27
CA VAL A 141 9.02 -9.91 -3.40
C VAL A 141 7.95 -9.91 -4.48
N THR A 142 8.22 -9.23 -5.60
CA THR A 142 7.18 -8.89 -6.58
C THR A 142 7.60 -9.19 -8.01
N HIS A 143 6.63 -9.23 -8.92
CA HIS A 143 6.90 -9.39 -10.35
C HIS A 143 7.10 -8.04 -11.06
N ASP A 144 6.44 -6.99 -10.60
CA ASP A 144 6.61 -5.59 -11.06
C ASP A 144 7.37 -4.81 -9.97
N ALA A 145 7.18 -3.51 -9.85
CA ALA A 145 7.80 -2.74 -8.78
C ALA A 145 7.32 -3.18 -7.39
N ALA A 146 8.23 -3.39 -6.45
CA ALA A 146 7.85 -3.61 -5.05
C ALA A 146 7.20 -2.35 -4.46
N ILE A 147 7.69 -1.17 -4.86
CA ILE A 147 7.10 0.12 -4.52
C ILE A 147 7.06 0.99 -5.78
N TYR A 148 5.88 1.51 -6.12
CA TYR A 148 5.70 2.49 -7.18
C TYR A 148 4.84 3.65 -6.65
N CYS A 149 5.40 4.87 -6.58
CA CYS A 149 4.72 6.05 -6.05
C CYS A 149 5.22 7.36 -6.66
N SER A 150 4.55 8.48 -6.34
CA SER A 150 4.96 9.82 -6.74
C SER A 150 6.19 10.28 -5.96
N ASN A 151 6.08 10.39 -4.64
CA ASN A 151 7.20 10.67 -3.74
C ASN A 151 7.27 9.57 -2.68
N LEU A 152 8.48 9.24 -2.23
CA LEU A 152 8.72 8.24 -1.21
C LEU A 152 9.56 8.83 -0.07
N THR A 153 9.08 8.70 1.17
CA THR A 153 9.88 8.98 2.36
C THR A 153 10.00 7.71 3.20
N ILE A 154 11.20 7.36 3.62
CA ILE A 154 11.47 6.20 4.47
C ILE A 154 12.14 6.67 5.76
N GLY A 155 11.52 6.28 6.89
CA GLY A 155 11.97 6.65 8.23
C GLY A 155 11.51 8.05 8.67
N ASP A 156 11.39 8.22 9.98
CA ASP A 156 11.13 9.51 10.62
C ASP A 156 12.38 10.19 11.21
N GLY A 157 13.54 9.57 11.03
CA GLY A 157 14.81 10.07 11.51
C GLY A 157 15.10 9.78 12.98
N THR A 158 14.33 8.89 13.62
CA THR A 158 14.53 8.52 15.02
C THR A 158 15.03 7.08 15.17
N GLU A 159 15.94 6.84 16.11
CA GLU A 159 16.48 5.52 16.41
C GLU A 159 15.40 4.53 16.87
N GLN A 160 14.39 5.02 17.60
CA GLN A 160 13.29 4.20 18.09
C GLN A 160 12.41 3.63 16.97
N ASN A 161 12.40 4.29 15.81
CA ASN A 161 11.65 3.92 14.63
C ASN A 161 12.58 3.57 13.46
N ALA A 162 13.64 2.79 13.74
CA ALA A 162 14.55 2.30 12.70
C ALA A 162 13.76 1.48 11.64
N THR A 163 13.58 2.09 10.48
CA THR A 163 12.73 1.55 9.40
C THR A 163 13.58 0.79 8.40
N ASN A 164 13.25 -0.47 8.15
CA ASN A 164 13.93 -1.30 7.17
C ASN A 164 13.02 -1.60 5.99
N VAL A 165 13.51 -1.38 4.78
CA VAL A 165 12.83 -1.71 3.52
C VAL A 165 13.72 -2.64 2.72
N SER A 166 13.25 -3.85 2.46
CA SER A 166 13.95 -4.88 1.69
C SER A 166 13.05 -5.35 0.55
N CYS A 167 13.48 -5.15 -0.67
CA CYS A 167 12.66 -5.45 -1.84
C CYS A 167 13.40 -6.25 -2.88
N GLU A 168 12.69 -7.23 -3.47
CA GLU A 168 13.13 -7.94 -4.66
C GLU A 168 12.04 -7.87 -5.74
N SER A 169 12.45 -7.75 -7.00
CA SER A 169 11.50 -7.66 -8.11
C SER A 169 12.10 -8.22 -9.41
N PHE A 170 11.25 -8.70 -10.31
CA PHE A 170 11.66 -8.98 -11.69
C PHE A 170 11.85 -7.70 -12.51
N GLY A 171 11.09 -6.65 -12.19
CA GLY A 171 11.22 -5.33 -12.77
C GLY A 171 12.17 -4.43 -11.97
N ALA A 172 12.04 -3.12 -12.14
CA ALA A 172 12.67 -2.16 -11.22
C ALA A 172 12.01 -2.30 -9.84
N CYS A 173 12.81 -2.40 -8.78
CA CYS A 173 12.27 -2.74 -7.47
C CYS A 173 11.54 -1.57 -6.80
N ILE A 174 12.17 -0.40 -6.75
CA ILE A 174 11.57 0.83 -6.24
C ILE A 174 11.54 1.84 -7.38
N ILE A 175 10.35 2.35 -7.70
CA ILE A 175 10.13 3.37 -8.72
C ILE A 175 9.47 4.59 -8.08
N VAL A 176 10.12 5.73 -8.15
CA VAL A 176 9.64 7.01 -7.62
C VAL A 176 9.64 8.05 -8.73
N LYS A 177 8.48 8.64 -9.01
CA LYS A 177 8.33 9.64 -10.10
C LYS A 177 9.03 10.96 -9.81
N TYR A 178 9.09 11.36 -8.54
CA TYR A 178 9.70 12.65 -8.17
C TYR A 178 10.86 12.44 -7.21
N ASN A 179 10.63 12.57 -5.91
CA ASN A 179 11.72 12.55 -4.94
C ASN A 179 11.62 11.38 -3.99
N MET A 180 12.79 10.82 -3.66
CA MET A 180 12.94 9.82 -2.61
C MET A 180 13.79 10.40 -1.48
N ILE A 181 13.30 10.27 -0.25
CA ILE A 181 13.99 10.70 0.97
C ILE A 181 14.16 9.48 1.87
N VAL A 182 15.39 9.21 2.27
CA VAL A 182 15.69 8.17 3.27
C VAL A 182 16.32 8.88 4.48
N ASN A 183 15.59 8.87 5.59
CA ASN A 183 15.99 9.54 6.81
C ASN A 183 16.90 8.67 7.68
N ASP A 184 17.54 9.29 8.69
CA ASP A 184 18.47 8.63 9.60
C ASP A 184 17.85 7.38 10.26
N TYR A 185 18.67 6.42 10.64
CA TYR A 185 18.31 5.11 11.18
C TYR A 185 17.44 4.24 10.24
N SER A 186 17.48 4.51 8.93
CA SER A 186 16.73 3.72 7.95
C SER A 186 17.66 2.93 7.04
N THR A 187 17.21 1.73 6.66
CA THR A 187 17.91 0.88 5.71
C THR A 187 17.00 0.57 4.52
N VAL A 188 17.52 0.76 3.32
CA VAL A 188 16.84 0.40 2.08
C VAL A 188 17.73 -0.52 1.27
N TRP A 189 17.24 -1.72 1.01
CA TRP A 189 17.85 -2.67 0.09
C TRP A 189 16.85 -3.02 -1.00
N ALA A 190 17.26 -2.87 -2.26
CA ALA A 190 16.38 -3.09 -3.40
C ALA A 190 17.14 -3.82 -4.53
N CYS A 191 16.67 -4.99 -4.90
CA CYS A 191 17.27 -5.85 -5.90
C CYS A 191 16.33 -6.12 -7.08
N ALA A 192 16.76 -5.74 -8.28
CA ALA A 192 16.08 -6.08 -9.52
C ALA A 192 16.69 -7.36 -10.11
N ASN A 193 15.93 -8.46 -10.06
CA ASN A 193 16.40 -9.80 -10.45
C ASN A 193 15.90 -10.26 -11.82
N GLY A 194 15.30 -9.37 -12.62
CA GLY A 194 14.76 -9.72 -13.93
C GLY A 194 15.83 -10.04 -14.98
N PRO A 195 15.46 -10.79 -16.02
CA PRO A 195 16.38 -11.18 -17.10
C PRO A 195 16.71 -10.03 -18.06
N THR A 196 16.05 -8.88 -17.93
CA THR A 196 16.20 -7.75 -18.85
C THR A 196 17.34 -6.86 -18.39
N VAL A 197 18.29 -6.62 -19.27
CA VAL A 197 19.43 -5.71 -19.01
C VAL A 197 18.88 -4.29 -18.78
N GLY A 198 19.36 -3.61 -17.71
CA GLY A 198 19.01 -2.22 -17.42
C GLY A 198 17.89 -2.02 -16.42
N MET A 199 17.44 -3.07 -15.72
CA MET A 199 16.53 -2.89 -14.59
C MET A 199 17.27 -2.42 -13.35
N ASN A 200 16.75 -1.38 -12.72
CA ASN A 200 17.36 -0.74 -11.56
C ASN A 200 16.75 -1.28 -10.26
N GLY A 201 17.56 -1.54 -9.25
CA GLY A 201 17.06 -1.78 -7.89
C GLY A 201 16.23 -0.58 -7.43
N ILE A 202 16.77 0.63 -7.58
CA ILE A 202 16.09 1.88 -7.26
C ILE A 202 16.12 2.79 -8.49
N TYR A 203 14.95 3.29 -8.89
CA TYR A 203 14.79 4.28 -9.94
C TYR A 203 14.03 5.49 -9.42
N VAL A 204 14.65 6.66 -9.44
CA VAL A 204 14.07 7.93 -9.02
C VAL A 204 14.22 8.93 -10.18
N GLU A 205 13.11 9.43 -10.71
CA GLU A 205 13.16 10.40 -11.81
C GLU A 205 13.67 11.78 -11.36
N GLY A 206 13.38 12.16 -10.11
CA GLY A 206 13.84 13.41 -9.52
C GLY A 206 15.12 13.26 -8.70
N SER A 207 15.04 13.54 -7.41
CA SER A 207 16.21 13.53 -6.50
C SER A 207 16.11 12.47 -5.42
N LEU A 208 17.24 11.81 -5.12
CA LEU A 208 17.41 10.95 -3.96
C LEU A 208 18.15 11.74 -2.87
N TYR A 209 17.53 11.86 -1.71
CA TYR A 209 18.11 12.47 -0.52
C TYR A 209 18.34 11.39 0.53
N VAL A 210 19.57 11.27 1.00
CA VAL A 210 19.95 10.35 2.07
C VAL A 210 20.42 11.20 3.25
N ASN A 211 19.66 11.19 4.33
CA ASN A 211 19.87 12.03 5.50
C ASN A 211 20.44 11.20 6.65
N GLY A 212 21.42 11.77 7.36
CA GLY A 212 22.02 11.18 8.55
C GLY A 212 23.17 10.22 8.27
N THR A 213 23.80 9.77 9.35
CA THR A 213 25.02 8.92 9.31
C THR A 213 24.73 7.43 9.52
N ASN A 214 23.53 7.10 10.01
CA ASN A 214 23.09 5.73 10.28
C ASN A 214 22.11 5.23 9.20
N THR A 215 22.26 5.76 7.98
CA THR A 215 21.37 5.45 6.85
C THR A 215 22.12 4.60 5.83
N THR A 216 21.47 3.53 5.36
CA THR A 216 22.00 2.70 4.29
C THR A 216 21.01 2.64 3.14
N VAL A 217 21.50 2.88 1.92
CA VAL A 217 20.71 2.74 0.69
C VAL A 217 21.51 1.92 -0.30
N GLU A 218 21.00 0.77 -0.68
CA GLU A 218 21.64 -0.14 -1.63
C GLU A 218 20.66 -0.56 -2.72
N GLY A 219 20.99 -0.26 -3.96
CA GLY A 219 20.26 -0.71 -5.14
C GLY A 219 21.13 -1.68 -5.94
N GLN A 220 20.64 -2.91 -6.15
CA GLN A 220 21.36 -3.93 -6.91
C GLN A 220 20.63 -4.27 -8.20
N ILE A 221 21.41 -4.54 -9.25
CA ILE A 221 20.94 -5.21 -10.47
C ILE A 221 21.27 -6.69 -10.30
N GLY A 222 20.25 -7.53 -10.27
CA GLY A 222 20.42 -8.97 -10.19
C GLY A 222 21.20 -9.54 -11.38
N ARG A 223 21.77 -10.71 -11.20
CA ARG A 223 22.54 -11.38 -12.25
C ARG A 223 21.63 -11.66 -13.45
N ALA A 224 21.97 -11.10 -14.61
CA ALA A 224 21.52 -11.64 -15.86
C ALA A 224 22.04 -13.09 -15.93
N HIS A 225 21.14 -14.07 -15.93
CA HIS A 225 21.53 -15.44 -16.28
C HIS A 225 21.89 -15.43 -17.77
N VAL A 226 23.18 -15.58 -18.06
CA VAL A 226 23.71 -15.87 -19.38
C VAL A 226 23.46 -17.34 -19.71
#